data_76348945bf2c13663f3deb1966ac5891
#
_entry.id   76348945bf2c13663f3deb1966ac5891
#
_cell.length_a   1.000
_cell.length_b   1.000
_cell.length_c   1.000
_cell.angle_alpha   90.00
_cell.angle_beta   90.00
_cell.angle_gamma   90.00
#
_symmetry.space_group_name_H-M   'P 1'
#
loop_
_entity.id
_entity.type
_entity.pdbx_description
1 polymer ?
#
loop_
_entity_poly.entity_id
_entity_poly.type
_entity_poly.pdbx_seq_one_letter_code
_entity_poly.pdbx_strand_id
1 'polypeptide(L)'
;MALIAIAGQAYVGKDLFGKMLAEELNKLQYPPYVMMAYAHELKLRCQKDFDLSYDQLWGADKEKNDLRYPKAHYGFSSNPADYWTTREIMQAYGQFFRSIDYDFWVKNFFKVIEEKEYTNVIITDVRHINEAVAVKEHKGFIIKITREDKTKPHGETHISETALDNYKDFDFTIINNYGLEKLREATEDVVKFLQSIEAVPKAQPKSDDFSIRTTQKKSLREDF
;
A
#
# COMPACT_ATOMS: atom_id res chain seq x y z
N MET A 1 -13.23 0.81 11.67
CA MET A 1 -11.99 0.96 10.87
C MET A 1 -12.37 0.96 9.42
N ALA A 2 -11.96 1.97 8.65
CA ALA A 2 -12.13 1.96 7.20
C ALA A 2 -10.84 1.41 6.57
N LEU A 3 -10.95 0.27 5.86
CA LEU A 3 -9.82 -0.44 5.29
C LEU A 3 -10.00 -0.55 3.78
N ILE A 4 -9.07 0.00 3.01
CA ILE A 4 -9.06 -0.06 1.55
C ILE A 4 -7.75 -0.69 1.12
N ALA A 5 -7.81 -1.72 0.31
CA ALA A 5 -6.64 -2.47 -0.12
C ALA A 5 -6.48 -2.40 -1.65
N ILE A 6 -5.24 -2.32 -2.10
CA ILE A 6 -4.89 -2.24 -3.51
C ILE A 6 -4.10 -3.50 -3.88
N ALA A 7 -4.66 -4.27 -4.79
CA ALA A 7 -4.07 -5.49 -5.33
C ALA A 7 -3.62 -5.30 -6.78
N GLY A 8 -2.60 -6.02 -7.18
CA GLY A 8 -2.11 -6.01 -8.57
C GLY A 8 -0.63 -6.36 -8.65
N GLN A 9 -0.16 -6.71 -9.83
CA GLN A 9 1.23 -7.10 -10.08
C GLN A 9 2.20 -5.91 -9.94
N ALA A 10 3.50 -6.16 -9.94
CA ALA A 10 4.50 -5.10 -9.95
C ALA A 10 4.30 -4.14 -11.14
N TYR A 11 4.68 -2.89 -10.97
CA TYR A 11 4.69 -1.85 -12.01
C TYR A 11 3.34 -1.49 -12.66
N VAL A 12 2.20 -1.92 -12.11
CA VAL A 12 0.86 -1.53 -12.61
C VAL A 12 0.38 -0.16 -12.12
N GLY A 13 1.12 0.51 -11.23
CA GLY A 13 0.78 1.86 -10.73
C GLY A 13 0.09 1.90 -9.37
N LYS A 14 0.11 0.82 -8.58
CA LYS A 14 -0.53 0.73 -7.24
C LYS A 14 -0.15 1.87 -6.29
N ASP A 15 1.15 2.14 -6.16
CA ASP A 15 1.64 3.15 -5.21
C ASP A 15 1.17 4.57 -5.59
N LEU A 16 1.16 4.87 -6.90
CA LEU A 16 0.67 6.15 -7.39
C LEU A 16 -0.84 6.30 -7.19
N PHE A 17 -1.59 5.26 -7.55
CA PHE A 17 -3.03 5.23 -7.30
C PHE A 17 -3.36 5.35 -5.81
N GLY A 18 -2.64 4.64 -4.94
CA GLY A 18 -2.81 4.71 -3.49
C GLY A 18 -2.60 6.13 -2.94
N LYS A 19 -1.59 6.85 -3.45
CA LYS A 19 -1.35 8.25 -3.10
C LYS A 19 -2.51 9.16 -3.53
N MET A 20 -2.95 9.03 -4.79
CA MET A 20 -4.08 9.81 -5.31
C MET A 20 -5.36 9.53 -4.50
N LEU A 21 -5.63 8.25 -4.21
CA LEU A 21 -6.78 7.85 -3.42
C LEU A 21 -6.73 8.42 -2.00
N ALA A 22 -5.56 8.36 -1.34
CA ALA A 22 -5.37 8.95 -0.02
C ALA A 22 -5.59 10.46 -0.05
N GLU A 23 -5.06 11.16 -1.06
CA GLU A 23 -5.26 12.61 -1.23
C GLU A 23 -6.74 12.98 -1.36
N GLU A 24 -7.52 12.25 -2.18
CA GLU A 24 -8.95 12.53 -2.34
C GLU A 24 -9.75 12.18 -1.09
N LEU A 25 -9.51 11.04 -0.46
CA LEU A 25 -10.23 10.62 0.74
C LEU A 25 -9.93 11.53 1.93
N ASN A 26 -8.69 12.02 2.07
CA ASN A 26 -8.30 12.91 3.16
C ASN A 26 -8.90 14.32 3.06
N LYS A 27 -9.48 14.68 1.90
CA LYS A 27 -10.31 15.88 1.77
C LYS A 27 -11.71 15.73 2.36
N LEU A 28 -12.17 14.49 2.54
CA LEU A 28 -13.54 14.16 2.92
C LEU A 28 -13.70 13.91 4.42
N GLN A 29 -12.67 13.44 5.11
CA GLN A 29 -12.79 12.99 6.49
C GLN A 29 -11.53 13.15 7.33
N TYR A 30 -11.73 13.12 8.65
CA TYR A 30 -10.71 13.04 9.68
C TYR A 30 -11.08 11.92 10.67
N PRO A 31 -10.15 11.14 11.20
CA PRO A 31 -8.69 11.15 10.93
C PRO A 31 -8.35 10.71 9.50
N PRO A 32 -7.19 11.16 8.99
CA PRO A 32 -6.78 10.88 7.62
C PRO A 32 -6.48 9.40 7.39
N TYR A 33 -6.54 8.97 6.13
CA TYR A 33 -6.06 7.66 5.72
C TYR A 33 -4.55 7.57 5.80
N VAL A 34 -4.06 6.53 6.44
CA VAL A 34 -2.63 6.17 6.50
C VAL A 34 -2.34 5.11 5.45
N MET A 35 -1.33 5.35 4.62
CA MET A 35 -0.86 4.36 3.67
C MET A 35 0.06 3.36 4.36
N MET A 36 -0.22 2.08 4.23
CA MET A 36 0.56 0.98 4.80
C MET A 36 0.81 -0.11 3.76
N ALA A 37 1.78 -0.97 4.03
CA ALA A 37 2.11 -2.11 3.19
C ALA A 37 2.40 -3.34 4.06
N TYR A 38 1.92 -4.52 3.67
CA TYR A 38 2.25 -5.78 4.35
C TYR A 38 3.77 -6.03 4.37
N ALA A 39 4.45 -5.64 3.29
CA ALA A 39 5.90 -5.77 3.19
C ALA A 39 6.70 -4.77 4.05
N HIS A 40 6.06 -3.84 4.74
CA HIS A 40 6.80 -2.83 5.53
C HIS A 40 7.59 -3.47 6.67
N GLU A 41 6.94 -4.31 7.48
CA GLU A 41 7.59 -5.04 8.58
C GLU A 41 8.66 -6.01 8.08
N LEU A 42 8.41 -6.69 6.96
CA LEU A 42 9.41 -7.53 6.29
C LEU A 42 10.67 -6.72 5.96
N LYS A 43 10.51 -5.54 5.38
CA LYS A 43 11.64 -4.67 5.02
C LYS A 43 12.41 -4.19 6.24
N LEU A 44 11.72 -3.77 7.31
CA LEU A 44 12.36 -3.34 8.55
C LEU A 44 13.19 -4.48 9.18
N ARG A 45 12.68 -5.71 9.16
CA ARG A 45 13.42 -6.87 9.64
C ARG A 45 14.61 -7.19 8.75
N CYS A 46 14.44 -7.18 7.43
CA CYS A 46 15.56 -7.36 6.49
C CYS A 46 16.62 -6.26 6.63
N GLN A 47 16.22 -5.03 6.89
CA GLN A 47 17.15 -3.94 7.19
C GLN A 47 18.01 -4.26 8.40
N LYS A 48 17.39 -4.71 9.47
CA LYS A 48 18.07 -5.01 10.74
C LYS A 48 18.97 -6.26 10.61
N ASP A 49 18.45 -7.33 10.01
CA ASP A 49 19.09 -8.64 10.06
C ASP A 49 20.18 -8.80 8.99
N PHE A 50 20.08 -8.07 7.87
CA PHE A 50 21.02 -8.11 6.74
C PHE A 50 21.74 -6.76 6.52
N ASP A 51 21.54 -5.79 7.39
CA ASP A 51 22.12 -4.45 7.23
C ASP A 51 21.90 -3.84 5.84
N LEU A 52 20.65 -3.97 5.34
CA LEU A 52 20.28 -3.45 4.03
C LEU A 52 19.98 -1.96 4.10
N SER A 53 20.47 -1.21 3.11
CA SER A 53 20.26 0.22 3.04
C SER A 53 18.81 0.59 2.67
N TYR A 54 18.45 1.86 2.89
CA TYR A 54 17.17 2.39 2.45
C TYR A 54 16.95 2.22 0.93
N ASP A 55 17.97 2.52 0.12
CA ASP A 55 17.88 2.41 -1.35
C ASP A 55 17.70 0.96 -1.81
N GLN A 56 18.29 0.00 -1.11
CA GLN A 56 18.08 -1.41 -1.37
C GLN A 56 16.64 -1.85 -1.06
N LEU A 57 16.01 -1.34 -0.01
CA LEU A 57 14.68 -1.78 0.44
C LEU A 57 13.52 -0.99 -0.17
N TRP A 58 13.67 0.34 -0.30
CA TRP A 58 12.61 1.24 -0.80
C TRP A 58 12.99 1.95 -2.11
N GLY A 59 14.27 1.97 -2.45
CA GLY A 59 14.80 2.63 -3.65
C GLY A 59 14.91 1.73 -4.88
N ALA A 60 15.81 2.12 -5.79
CA ALA A 60 16.03 1.47 -7.09
C ALA A 60 16.98 0.26 -7.03
N ASP A 61 17.66 0.02 -5.91
CA ASP A 61 18.74 -0.95 -5.82
C ASP A 61 18.29 -2.38 -5.47
N LYS A 62 16.98 -2.64 -5.48
CA LYS A 62 16.40 -3.95 -5.13
C LYS A 62 16.87 -5.11 -6.01
N GLU A 63 17.16 -4.83 -7.27
CA GLU A 63 17.60 -5.83 -8.26
C GLU A 63 19.14 -5.93 -8.35
N LYS A 64 19.87 -5.08 -7.62
CA LYS A 64 21.32 -5.16 -7.59
C LYS A 64 21.79 -6.29 -6.71
N ASN A 65 22.83 -6.98 -7.16
CA ASN A 65 23.53 -7.98 -6.37
C ASN A 65 24.17 -7.35 -5.13
N ASP A 66 23.96 -7.97 -3.98
CA ASP A 66 24.66 -7.59 -2.75
C ASP A 66 25.89 -8.48 -2.57
N LEU A 67 27.06 -7.91 -2.83
CA LEU A 67 28.35 -8.64 -2.82
C LEU A 67 28.70 -9.22 -1.46
N ARG A 68 27.99 -8.88 -0.40
CA ARG A 68 28.17 -9.47 0.94
C ARG A 68 27.57 -10.87 1.04
N TYR A 69 26.66 -11.24 0.11
CA TYR A 69 25.89 -12.49 0.19
C TYR A 69 26.09 -13.35 -1.07
N PRO A 70 27.21 -14.08 -1.21
CA PRO A 70 27.47 -14.99 -2.33
C PRO A 70 26.61 -16.25 -2.25
N LYS A 71 25.87 -16.59 -3.31
CA LYS A 71 25.03 -17.79 -3.39
C LYS A 71 25.83 -19.09 -3.42
N ALA A 72 27.00 -19.07 -4.08
CA ALA A 72 27.86 -20.24 -4.18
C ALA A 72 28.37 -20.75 -2.83
N HIS A 73 28.53 -19.88 -1.84
CA HIS A 73 29.06 -20.24 -0.51
C HIS A 73 28.23 -21.30 0.22
N TYR A 74 26.91 -21.34 -0.06
CA TYR A 74 25.96 -22.24 0.58
C TYR A 74 25.28 -23.21 -0.39
N GLY A 75 25.86 -23.38 -1.59
CA GLY A 75 25.34 -24.33 -2.58
C GLY A 75 24.09 -23.89 -3.33
N PHE A 76 23.68 -22.61 -3.22
CA PHE A 76 22.54 -22.06 -3.96
C PHE A 76 22.87 -21.74 -5.43
N SER A 77 24.14 -21.73 -5.79
CA SER A 77 24.62 -21.57 -7.17
C SER A 77 25.99 -22.23 -7.32
N SER A 78 26.28 -22.78 -8.50
CA SER A 78 27.61 -23.25 -8.87
C SER A 78 28.51 -22.12 -9.42
N ASN A 79 27.94 -20.96 -9.71
CA ASN A 79 28.68 -19.80 -10.22
C ASN A 79 29.19 -18.96 -9.04
N PRO A 80 30.52 -18.82 -8.85
CA PRO A 80 31.10 -18.03 -7.77
C PRO A 80 30.83 -16.51 -7.90
N ALA A 81 30.41 -16.04 -9.06
CA ALA A 81 30.02 -14.64 -9.29
C ALA A 81 28.52 -14.38 -9.09
N ASP A 82 27.77 -15.34 -8.54
CA ASP A 82 26.34 -15.20 -8.27
C ASP A 82 26.10 -14.78 -6.81
N TYR A 83 25.40 -13.67 -6.66
CA TYR A 83 25.10 -13.06 -5.36
C TYR A 83 23.59 -12.85 -5.21
N TRP A 84 23.12 -12.83 -3.97
CA TRP A 84 21.75 -12.50 -3.67
C TRP A 84 21.46 -11.02 -3.99
N THR A 85 20.36 -10.78 -4.69
CA THR A 85 19.79 -9.44 -4.76
C THR A 85 18.97 -9.15 -3.51
N THR A 86 18.75 -7.87 -3.20
CA THR A 86 17.87 -7.47 -2.08
C THR A 86 16.46 -8.03 -2.25
N ARG A 87 15.94 -8.08 -3.48
CA ARG A 87 14.63 -8.66 -3.78
C ARG A 87 14.57 -10.13 -3.40
N GLU A 88 15.57 -10.92 -3.79
CA GLU A 88 15.63 -12.35 -3.46
C GLU A 88 15.77 -12.58 -1.96
N ILE A 89 16.57 -11.77 -1.25
CA ILE A 89 16.68 -11.83 0.22
C ILE A 89 15.31 -11.60 0.85
N MET A 90 14.59 -10.55 0.46
CA MET A 90 13.24 -10.27 0.98
C MET A 90 12.26 -11.41 0.67
N GLN A 91 12.31 -11.97 -0.53
CA GLN A 91 11.45 -13.09 -0.95
C GLN A 91 11.71 -14.34 -0.11
N ALA A 92 12.97 -14.71 0.04
CA ALA A 92 13.39 -15.87 0.85
C ALA A 92 13.01 -15.69 2.32
N TYR A 93 13.28 -14.51 2.90
CA TYR A 93 12.94 -14.16 4.27
C TYR A 93 11.42 -14.20 4.50
N GLY A 94 10.68 -13.56 3.61
CA GLY A 94 9.21 -13.56 3.68
C GLY A 94 8.62 -14.96 3.57
N GLN A 95 9.14 -15.80 2.67
CA GLN A 95 8.69 -17.16 2.49
C GLN A 95 9.04 -18.05 3.68
N PHE A 96 10.21 -17.89 4.30
CA PHE A 96 10.59 -18.63 5.49
C PHE A 96 9.56 -18.47 6.62
N PHE A 97 9.16 -17.24 6.95
CA PHE A 97 8.16 -17.02 7.99
C PHE A 97 6.77 -17.55 7.60
N ARG A 98 6.37 -17.44 6.33
CA ARG A 98 5.11 -18.03 5.84
C ARG A 98 5.11 -19.56 5.90
N SER A 99 6.27 -20.22 5.78
CA SER A 99 6.36 -21.68 5.90
C SER A 99 6.12 -22.18 7.33
N ILE A 100 6.34 -21.32 8.34
CA ILE A 100 6.09 -21.62 9.75
C ILE A 100 4.66 -21.23 10.13
N ASP A 101 4.24 -20.03 9.75
CA ASP A 101 2.91 -19.47 9.97
C ASP A 101 2.49 -18.70 8.71
N TYR A 102 1.53 -19.27 7.95
CA TYR A 102 1.08 -18.69 6.69
C TYR A 102 0.58 -17.24 6.85
N ASP A 103 -0.02 -16.94 8.00
CA ASP A 103 -0.58 -15.62 8.32
C ASP A 103 0.40 -14.71 9.09
N PHE A 104 1.67 -15.08 9.21
CA PHE A 104 2.65 -14.35 10.02
C PHE A 104 2.67 -12.84 9.68
N TRP A 105 2.74 -12.49 8.40
CA TRP A 105 2.82 -11.08 7.97
C TRP A 105 1.47 -10.36 8.12
N VAL A 106 0.37 -11.06 7.92
CA VAL A 106 -1.00 -10.54 8.16
C VAL A 106 -1.18 -10.20 9.63
N LYS A 107 -0.84 -11.12 10.53
CA LYS A 107 -0.92 -10.90 11.99
C LYS A 107 -0.07 -9.72 12.44
N ASN A 108 1.18 -9.63 11.95
CA ASN A 108 2.06 -8.51 12.28
C ASN A 108 1.49 -7.17 11.76
N PHE A 109 0.92 -7.15 10.56
CA PHE A 109 0.33 -5.96 9.98
C PHE A 109 -0.84 -5.42 10.82
N PHE A 110 -1.81 -6.27 11.17
CA PHE A 110 -2.97 -5.85 11.97
C PHE A 110 -2.58 -5.49 13.40
N LYS A 111 -1.58 -6.16 13.98
CA LYS A 111 -1.00 -5.76 15.26
C LYS A 111 -0.46 -4.33 15.25
N VAL A 112 0.25 -3.92 14.19
CA VAL A 112 0.73 -2.53 14.06
C VAL A 112 -0.43 -1.55 13.94
N ILE A 113 -1.50 -1.88 13.20
CA ILE A 113 -2.71 -1.05 13.12
C ILE A 113 -3.32 -0.83 14.51
N GLU A 114 -3.44 -1.89 15.30
CA GLU A 114 -4.01 -1.85 16.65
C GLU A 114 -3.11 -1.03 17.60
N GLU A 115 -1.81 -1.30 17.63
CA GLU A 115 -0.84 -0.58 18.47
C GLU A 115 -0.76 0.92 18.17
N LYS A 116 -0.99 1.30 16.90
CA LYS A 116 -0.99 2.70 16.45
C LYS A 116 -2.36 3.35 16.44
N GLU A 117 -3.41 2.60 16.79
CA GLU A 117 -4.80 3.06 16.81
C GLU A 117 -5.26 3.64 15.46
N TYR A 118 -4.75 3.10 14.33
CA TYR A 118 -5.13 3.56 13.01
C TYR A 118 -6.58 3.15 12.69
N THR A 119 -7.40 4.12 12.32
CA THR A 119 -8.82 3.90 12.00
C THR A 119 -9.12 3.91 10.51
N ASN A 120 -8.28 4.54 9.70
CA ASN A 120 -8.43 4.65 8.26
C ASN A 120 -7.11 4.23 7.58
N VAL A 121 -7.11 3.11 6.86
CA VAL A 121 -5.89 2.54 6.29
C VAL A 121 -6.07 2.21 4.82
N ILE A 122 -5.09 2.58 4.00
CA ILE A 122 -4.94 2.14 2.61
C ILE A 122 -3.75 1.19 2.54
N ILE A 123 -4.01 -0.08 2.20
CA ILE A 123 -2.98 -1.11 1.98
C ILE A 123 -2.56 -1.09 0.51
N THR A 124 -1.28 -0.90 0.21
CA THR A 124 -0.81 -0.65 -1.17
C THR A 124 -0.22 -1.87 -1.88
N ASP A 125 -0.12 -3.02 -1.20
CA ASP A 125 0.65 -4.16 -1.71
C ASP A 125 0.03 -5.54 -1.45
N VAL A 126 -1.29 -5.65 -1.52
CA VAL A 126 -1.94 -6.98 -1.39
C VAL A 126 -1.49 -7.89 -2.53
N ARG A 127 -0.87 -9.02 -2.17
CA ARG A 127 -0.24 -9.96 -3.10
C ARG A 127 -0.58 -11.42 -2.86
N HIS A 128 -1.04 -11.79 -1.66
CA HIS A 128 -1.36 -13.16 -1.28
C HIS A 128 -2.85 -13.31 -0.94
N ILE A 129 -3.37 -14.53 -1.10
CA ILE A 129 -4.79 -14.82 -0.83
C ILE A 129 -5.15 -14.53 0.62
N ASN A 130 -4.31 -14.94 1.58
CA ASN A 130 -4.55 -14.69 3.00
C ASN A 130 -4.57 -13.19 3.35
N GLU A 131 -3.76 -12.38 2.67
CA GLU A 131 -3.78 -10.91 2.81
C GLU A 131 -5.14 -10.35 2.33
N ALA A 132 -5.64 -10.81 1.18
CA ALA A 132 -6.94 -10.41 0.64
C ALA A 132 -8.10 -10.90 1.54
N VAL A 133 -8.05 -12.15 2.00
CA VAL A 133 -9.05 -12.71 2.92
C VAL A 133 -9.12 -11.89 4.21
N ALA A 134 -7.97 -11.57 4.81
CA ALA A 134 -7.93 -10.76 6.03
C ALA A 134 -8.53 -9.35 5.84
N VAL A 135 -8.33 -8.72 4.67
CA VAL A 135 -9.00 -7.45 4.34
C VAL A 135 -10.52 -7.62 4.39
N LYS A 136 -11.05 -8.69 3.77
CA LYS A 136 -12.50 -8.97 3.74
C LYS A 136 -13.06 -9.31 5.14
N GLU A 137 -12.35 -10.07 5.94
CA GLU A 137 -12.73 -10.38 7.32
C GLU A 137 -12.87 -9.11 8.18
N HIS A 138 -12.03 -8.10 7.90
CA HIS A 138 -12.11 -6.77 8.51
C HIS A 138 -13.11 -5.83 7.80
N LYS A 139 -13.98 -6.36 6.92
CA LYS A 139 -14.98 -5.61 6.15
C LYS A 139 -14.34 -4.50 5.28
N GLY A 140 -13.12 -4.72 4.83
CA GLY A 140 -12.39 -3.82 3.94
C GLY A 140 -12.76 -4.03 2.47
N PHE A 141 -12.35 -3.08 1.64
CA PHE A 141 -12.56 -3.06 0.19
C PHE A 141 -11.26 -3.38 -0.53
N ILE A 142 -11.34 -4.20 -1.59
CA ILE A 142 -10.17 -4.55 -2.39
C ILE A 142 -10.34 -4.03 -3.81
N ILE A 143 -9.43 -3.15 -4.21
CA ILE A 143 -9.34 -2.57 -5.55
C ILE A 143 -8.25 -3.29 -6.31
N LYS A 144 -8.58 -3.94 -7.43
CA LYS A 144 -7.61 -4.54 -8.34
C LYS A 144 -7.15 -3.54 -9.37
N ILE A 145 -5.82 -3.39 -9.53
CA ILE A 145 -5.24 -2.63 -10.64
C ILE A 145 -4.51 -3.59 -11.57
N THR A 146 -4.86 -3.54 -12.85
CA THR A 146 -4.23 -4.31 -13.91
C THR A 146 -3.65 -3.40 -14.98
N ARG A 147 -2.71 -3.93 -15.76
CA ARG A 147 -2.17 -3.28 -16.95
C ARG A 147 -1.98 -4.33 -18.03
N GLU A 148 -2.57 -4.11 -19.21
CA GLU A 148 -2.54 -5.07 -20.31
C GLU A 148 -1.21 -5.02 -21.06
N ASP A 149 -0.62 -3.83 -21.17
CA ASP A 149 0.64 -3.60 -21.89
C ASP A 149 1.84 -3.94 -20.99
N LYS A 150 2.14 -5.24 -20.90
CA LYS A 150 3.26 -5.73 -20.10
C LYS A 150 4.32 -6.38 -20.95
N THR A 151 5.39 -5.66 -21.16
CA THR A 151 6.70 -6.30 -21.18
C THR A 151 7.03 -6.72 -19.75
N LYS A 152 6.70 -7.98 -19.40
CA LYS A 152 7.12 -8.56 -18.10
C LYS A 152 8.64 -8.45 -18.04
N PRO A 153 9.22 -7.97 -16.92
CA PRO A 153 10.65 -8.11 -16.74
C PRO A 153 11.01 -9.60 -16.91
N HIS A 154 12.01 -9.89 -17.71
CA HIS A 154 12.47 -11.27 -17.90
C HIS A 154 12.96 -11.81 -16.56
N GLY A 155 12.35 -12.89 -16.07
CA GLY A 155 12.71 -13.60 -14.84
C GLY A 155 11.60 -14.54 -14.41
N GLU A 156 11.91 -15.55 -13.61
CA GLU A 156 10.92 -16.43 -13.01
C GLU A 156 9.93 -15.60 -12.20
N THR A 157 8.64 -15.79 -12.47
CA THR A 157 7.59 -15.03 -11.81
C THR A 157 7.40 -15.55 -10.39
N HIS A 158 7.87 -14.81 -9.40
CA HIS A 158 7.67 -15.17 -7.99
C HIS A 158 6.17 -15.34 -7.69
N ILE A 159 5.84 -16.28 -6.80
CA ILE A 159 4.45 -16.61 -6.42
C ILE A 159 3.63 -15.37 -6.01
N SER A 160 4.25 -14.36 -5.42
CA SER A 160 3.57 -13.10 -5.05
C SER A 160 3.06 -12.28 -6.24
N GLU A 161 3.45 -12.60 -7.47
CA GLU A 161 2.96 -11.92 -8.67
C GLU A 161 1.75 -12.64 -9.30
N THR A 162 1.50 -13.92 -8.95
CA THR A 162 0.45 -14.76 -9.52
C THR A 162 -0.56 -15.29 -8.49
N ALA A 163 -0.28 -15.18 -7.20
CA ALA A 163 -1.11 -15.76 -6.14
C ALA A 163 -2.56 -15.26 -6.16
N LEU A 164 -2.82 -14.06 -6.69
CA LEU A 164 -4.16 -13.48 -6.80
C LEU A 164 -4.81 -13.66 -8.19
N ASP A 165 -4.19 -14.38 -9.13
CA ASP A 165 -4.74 -14.53 -10.49
C ASP A 165 -6.12 -15.24 -10.49
N ASN A 166 -6.32 -16.17 -9.57
CA ASN A 166 -7.58 -16.89 -9.38
C ASN A 166 -8.52 -16.28 -8.33
N TYR A 167 -8.11 -15.23 -7.64
CA TYR A 167 -8.96 -14.54 -6.67
C TYR A 167 -10.02 -13.71 -7.40
N LYS A 168 -11.28 -13.77 -6.97
CA LYS A 168 -12.43 -13.16 -7.68
C LYS A 168 -13.13 -12.08 -6.86
N ASP A 169 -12.93 -12.03 -5.56
CA ASP A 169 -13.69 -11.15 -4.66
C ASP A 169 -13.06 -9.75 -4.55
N PHE A 170 -12.85 -9.12 -5.71
CA PHE A 170 -12.47 -7.71 -5.80
C PHE A 170 -13.72 -6.84 -5.88
N ASP A 171 -13.75 -5.74 -5.12
CA ASP A 171 -14.89 -4.82 -5.11
C ASP A 171 -14.84 -3.85 -6.30
N PHE A 172 -13.65 -3.54 -6.78
CA PHE A 172 -13.44 -2.66 -7.92
C PHE A 172 -12.23 -3.09 -8.75
N THR A 173 -12.29 -2.88 -10.07
CA THR A 173 -11.15 -3.20 -10.96
C THR A 173 -10.83 -2.03 -11.86
N ILE A 174 -9.56 -1.66 -11.92
CA ILE A 174 -9.02 -0.58 -12.74
C ILE A 174 -8.05 -1.17 -13.77
N ILE A 175 -8.22 -0.76 -15.04
CA ILE A 175 -7.28 -1.06 -16.13
C ILE A 175 -6.44 0.19 -16.39
N ASN A 176 -5.17 0.18 -15.97
CA ASN A 176 -4.26 1.31 -16.05
C ASN A 176 -3.40 1.26 -17.32
N ASN A 177 -4.02 1.44 -18.49
CA ASN A 177 -3.35 1.43 -19.78
C ASN A 177 -3.07 2.84 -20.36
N TYR A 178 -3.72 3.87 -19.79
CA TYR A 178 -3.92 5.14 -20.49
C TYR A 178 -3.25 6.36 -19.81
N GLY A 179 -2.31 6.12 -18.89
CA GLY A 179 -1.51 7.18 -18.28
C GLY A 179 -2.15 7.85 -17.05
N LEU A 180 -1.49 8.93 -16.61
CA LEU A 180 -1.75 9.59 -15.34
C LEU A 180 -3.17 10.18 -15.24
N GLU A 181 -3.64 10.83 -16.31
CA GLU A 181 -4.96 11.47 -16.35
C GLU A 181 -6.08 10.45 -16.12
N LYS A 182 -6.02 9.34 -16.86
CA LYS A 182 -7.01 8.26 -16.70
C LYS A 182 -6.94 7.56 -15.36
N LEU A 183 -5.77 7.47 -14.75
CA LEU A 183 -5.62 6.95 -13.40
C LEU A 183 -6.28 7.89 -12.38
N ARG A 184 -6.22 9.22 -12.60
CA ARG A 184 -6.89 10.22 -11.77
C ARG A 184 -8.41 10.11 -11.90
N GLU A 185 -8.95 10.04 -13.12
CA GLU A 185 -10.39 9.79 -13.36
C GLU A 185 -10.85 8.52 -12.65
N ALA A 186 -10.10 7.42 -12.79
CA ALA A 186 -10.40 6.17 -12.10
C ALA A 186 -10.38 6.30 -10.56
N THR A 187 -9.50 7.16 -10.02
CA THR A 187 -9.47 7.47 -8.58
C THR A 187 -10.76 8.15 -8.13
N GLU A 188 -11.23 9.15 -8.89
CA GLU A 188 -12.49 9.82 -8.60
C GLU A 188 -13.69 8.86 -8.66
N ASP A 189 -13.70 7.94 -9.62
CA ASP A 189 -14.77 6.94 -9.76
C ASP A 189 -14.77 5.95 -8.59
N VAL A 190 -13.59 5.56 -8.10
CA VAL A 190 -13.47 4.74 -6.88
C VAL A 190 -14.00 5.51 -5.67
N VAL A 191 -13.67 6.79 -5.51
CA VAL A 191 -14.21 7.61 -4.41
C VAL A 191 -15.73 7.70 -4.47
N LYS A 192 -16.32 7.95 -5.65
CA LYS A 192 -17.77 7.95 -5.85
C LYS A 192 -18.39 6.60 -5.51
N PHE A 193 -17.77 5.51 -5.92
CA PHE A 193 -18.20 4.15 -5.58
C PHE A 193 -18.21 3.95 -4.06
N LEU A 194 -17.12 4.26 -3.36
CA LEU A 194 -17.01 4.13 -1.90
C LEU A 194 -18.06 5.00 -1.18
N GLN A 195 -18.37 6.18 -1.70
CA GLN A 195 -19.44 7.05 -1.19
C GLN A 195 -20.84 6.48 -1.44
N SER A 196 -21.05 5.82 -2.57
CA SER A 196 -22.35 5.23 -2.93
C SER A 196 -22.75 4.06 -2.02
N ILE A 197 -21.76 3.33 -1.50
CA ILE A 197 -21.94 2.21 -0.57
C ILE A 197 -21.71 2.63 0.90
N GLU A 198 -21.64 3.93 1.17
CA GLU A 198 -21.45 4.50 2.50
C GLU A 198 -20.17 4.04 3.23
N ALA A 199 -19.18 3.55 2.47
CA ALA A 199 -17.87 3.17 3.00
C ALA A 199 -17.01 4.36 3.41
N VAL A 200 -17.24 5.52 2.80
CA VAL A 200 -16.60 6.81 3.12
C VAL A 200 -17.64 7.93 3.13
N PRO A 201 -17.42 9.05 3.85
CA PRO A 201 -18.35 10.16 3.90
C PRO A 201 -18.59 10.78 2.53
N LYS A 202 -19.80 11.28 2.29
CA LYS A 202 -20.10 12.14 1.15
C LYS A 202 -19.42 13.49 1.36
N ALA A 203 -18.90 14.09 0.29
CA ALA A 203 -18.38 15.46 0.36
C ALA A 203 -19.44 16.39 0.94
N GLN A 204 -19.12 17.10 2.02
CA GLN A 204 -19.98 18.17 2.48
C GLN A 204 -19.93 19.30 1.44
N PRO A 205 -21.06 19.93 1.08
CA PRO A 205 -21.03 21.11 0.25
C PRO A 205 -20.15 22.15 0.97
N LYS A 206 -19.18 22.72 0.25
CA LYS A 206 -18.38 23.82 0.78
C LYS A 206 -19.35 24.88 1.27
N SER A 207 -19.37 25.15 2.56
CA SER A 207 -20.11 26.27 3.09
C SER A 207 -19.37 27.52 2.66
N ASP A 208 -19.85 28.18 1.60
CA ASP A 208 -19.44 29.53 1.19
C ASP A 208 -19.97 30.57 2.19
N ASP A 209 -19.69 30.39 3.45
CA ASP A 209 -20.06 31.42 4.44
C ASP A 209 -19.15 31.35 5.67
N PHE A 210 -17.90 31.76 5.48
CA PHE A 210 -17.12 32.27 6.58
C PHE A 210 -17.26 33.78 6.55
N SER A 211 -18.51 34.31 6.80
CA SER A 211 -18.69 35.71 7.10
C SER A 211 -17.98 35.98 8.42
N ILE A 212 -16.86 36.67 8.32
CA ILE A 212 -16.12 37.24 9.43
C ILE A 212 -17.07 38.20 10.15
N ARG A 213 -17.69 37.76 11.24
CA ARG A 213 -18.33 38.70 12.19
C ARG A 213 -17.22 39.45 12.91
N THR A 214 -16.87 40.59 12.35
CA THR A 214 -16.08 41.62 13.03
C THR A 214 -16.89 42.12 14.21
N THR A 215 -16.63 41.63 15.40
CA THR A 215 -17.14 42.19 16.63
C THR A 215 -16.40 43.49 16.87
N GLN A 216 -17.05 44.63 16.53
CA GLN A 216 -16.61 45.94 16.97
C GLN A 216 -16.64 45.99 18.51
N LYS A 217 -15.45 46.03 19.13
CA LYS A 217 -15.33 46.47 20.53
C LYS A 217 -15.66 47.95 20.61
N LYS A 218 -16.84 48.26 21.10
CA LYS A 218 -17.19 49.60 21.60
C LYS A 218 -16.27 49.92 22.77
N SER A 219 -15.48 50.99 22.62
CA SER A 219 -14.78 51.65 23.72
C SER A 219 -15.79 52.27 24.68
N LEU A 220 -15.79 51.81 25.90
CA LEU A 220 -16.31 52.59 27.02
C LEU A 220 -15.13 53.34 27.65
N ARG A 221 -15.06 54.63 27.40
CA ARG A 221 -14.45 55.63 28.30
C ARG A 221 -15.49 55.92 29.36
N GLU A 222 -15.07 55.96 30.59
CA GLU A 222 -15.58 56.79 31.69
C GLU A 222 -14.62 56.53 32.86
N ASP A 223 -13.85 57.49 33.19
CA ASP A 223 -13.88 58.47 34.33
C ASP A 223 -13.93 57.75 35.70
N PHE A 224 -12.81 57.68 36.37
CA PHE A 224 -12.43 58.35 37.63
C PHE A 224 -10.98 57.96 37.99
#